data_97c5275c51f247cd746313314196310e
#
_entry.id   97c5275c51f247cd746313314196310e
#
_cell.length_a   1.000
_cell.length_b   1.000
_cell.length_c   1.000
_cell.angle_alpha   90.00
_cell.angle_beta   90.00
_cell.angle_gamma   90.00
#
_symmetry.space_group_name_H-M   'P 1'
#
loop_
_entity.id
_entity.type
_entity.pdbx_description
1 polymer ?
#
loop_
_entity_poly.entity_id
_entity_poly.type
_entity_poly.pdbx_seq_one_letter_code
_entity_poly.pdbx_strand_id
1 'polypeptide(L)'
;MLMRKLRLAIVTTHPPGKGSLNEYAYHFVRFLRHKEEVAEVILLVDSLQDGEQYRFEDHPHYAPVRVVPCWDFGRSDNVLRIRAAVQQTKPDGVLFNIQFASFGNGKIPASLGLLAPGMLKRAGYPTIVLLHNIMETVDLRSAGFAANPLVESMIRLSGSLIMRQILAADLVALTIPKYVEIVREKYGATNVVLAPHGAFEDVPLPEFELPSGPLQIMTFGKFGTYKKIETLVEAFKLLQARHLNGAGPRALELVIAGTDSPNAAGYLESVRQRFADVPNVRFTGYVAEDDVPAIFRAAAAVVFPYTSTTGSSGVLHQAGDYGKAVVLPHIGDFAEVIAEEGYAGEFFEPDDTASLAAAIARVIDDPVRRRQLGEQNYAASRGLPIAEVVDWYLLHFQMLIDQKQELVGQGTL
;
A
#
# COMPACT_ATOMS: atom_id res chain seq x y z
N MET A 1 -24.45 11.37 25.87
CA MET A 1 -23.71 10.20 26.37
C MET A 1 -22.27 10.36 25.89
N LEU A 2 -21.28 10.55 26.77
CA LEU A 2 -19.89 10.63 26.39
C LEU A 2 -19.51 9.27 25.79
N MET A 3 -19.16 9.23 24.52
CA MET A 3 -18.68 7.99 23.89
C MET A 3 -17.42 7.53 24.63
N ARG A 4 -17.38 6.26 25.00
CA ARG A 4 -16.21 5.64 25.63
C ARG A 4 -15.04 5.69 24.63
N LYS A 5 -13.93 6.27 25.05
CA LYS A 5 -12.72 6.25 24.23
C LYS A 5 -12.17 4.83 24.09
N LEU A 6 -11.78 4.45 22.87
CA LEU A 6 -11.35 3.11 22.53
C LEU A 6 -9.84 2.92 22.67
N ARG A 7 -9.43 1.76 23.15
CA ARG A 7 -8.06 1.26 23.12
C ARG A 7 -7.95 0.27 21.99
N LEU A 8 -7.28 0.64 20.90
CA LEU A 8 -7.23 -0.17 19.68
C LEU A 8 -5.85 -0.77 19.47
N ALA A 9 -5.80 -2.09 19.27
CA ALA A 9 -4.58 -2.77 18.85
C ALA A 9 -4.51 -2.86 17.34
N ILE A 10 -3.31 -2.66 16.76
CA ILE A 10 -3.05 -2.78 15.33
C ILE A 10 -1.90 -3.76 15.14
N VAL A 11 -2.17 -4.89 14.48
CA VAL A 11 -1.14 -5.85 14.04
C VAL A 11 -0.66 -5.40 12.66
N THR A 12 0.58 -4.93 12.57
CA THR A 12 1.15 -4.36 11.34
C THR A 12 2.66 -4.31 11.40
N THR A 13 3.32 -4.04 10.27
CA THR A 13 4.67 -3.48 10.24
C THR A 13 4.59 -1.96 10.34
N HIS A 14 5.63 -1.30 10.87
CA HIS A 14 5.68 0.15 11.01
C HIS A 14 7.14 0.65 10.88
N PRO A 15 7.41 1.87 10.39
CA PRO A 15 8.77 2.43 10.40
C PRO A 15 9.37 2.45 11.83
N PRO A 16 10.68 2.20 12.01
CA PRO A 16 11.73 2.01 11.00
C PRO A 16 11.86 0.57 10.46
N GLY A 17 10.94 -0.34 10.81
CA GLY A 17 10.92 -1.69 10.23
C GLY A 17 10.93 -1.64 8.69
N LYS A 18 11.12 -2.81 8.05
CA LYS A 18 11.29 -2.91 6.59
C LYS A 18 10.09 -3.53 5.86
N GLY A 19 8.94 -3.59 6.50
CA GLY A 19 7.71 -4.17 5.94
C GLY A 19 7.15 -3.37 4.77
N SER A 20 6.40 -4.04 3.92
CA SER A 20 5.79 -3.41 2.73
C SER A 20 4.57 -2.52 3.04
N LEU A 21 3.99 -2.67 4.22
CA LEU A 21 2.82 -1.89 4.67
C LEU A 21 3.20 -0.76 5.65
N ASN A 22 4.48 -0.46 5.82
CA ASN A 22 4.98 0.54 6.76
C ASN A 22 4.38 1.92 6.51
N GLU A 23 4.37 2.34 5.24
CA GLU A 23 3.86 3.63 4.83
C GLU A 23 2.37 3.79 5.17
N TYR A 24 1.56 2.81 4.79
CA TYR A 24 0.15 2.81 5.15
C TYR A 24 -0.06 2.86 6.66
N ALA A 25 0.68 2.01 7.41
CA ALA A 25 0.58 1.97 8.87
C ALA A 25 0.99 3.29 9.51
N TYR A 26 2.03 3.95 9.01
CA TYR A 26 2.49 5.26 9.49
C TYR A 26 1.37 6.30 9.38
N HIS A 27 0.81 6.48 8.20
CA HIS A 27 -0.24 7.47 7.97
C HIS A 27 -1.53 7.11 8.72
N PHE A 28 -1.94 5.84 8.69
CA PHE A 28 -3.12 5.39 9.41
C PHE A 28 -3.02 5.65 10.93
N VAL A 29 -1.90 5.29 11.55
CA VAL A 29 -1.65 5.51 12.98
C VAL A 29 -1.59 6.99 13.31
N ARG A 30 -0.94 7.80 12.45
CA ARG A 30 -0.87 9.26 12.60
C ARG A 30 -2.28 9.85 12.71
N PHE A 31 -3.18 9.54 11.78
CA PHE A 31 -4.54 10.08 11.79
C PHE A 31 -5.40 9.46 12.90
N LEU A 32 -5.22 8.18 13.20
CA LEU A 32 -5.94 7.52 14.30
C LEU A 32 -5.67 8.17 15.64
N ARG A 33 -4.44 8.58 15.91
CA ARG A 33 -4.05 9.26 17.15
C ARG A 33 -4.73 10.62 17.36
N HIS A 34 -5.15 11.26 16.27
CA HIS A 34 -5.81 12.57 16.31
C HIS A 34 -7.30 12.48 16.64
N LYS A 35 -7.88 11.28 16.66
CA LYS A 35 -9.31 11.10 16.91
C LYS A 35 -9.62 11.13 18.40
N GLU A 36 -10.62 11.91 18.78
CA GLU A 36 -11.04 12.06 20.17
C GLU A 36 -11.60 10.77 20.78
N GLU A 37 -12.12 9.88 19.93
CA GLU A 37 -12.66 8.58 20.28
C GLU A 37 -11.58 7.56 20.65
N VAL A 38 -10.31 7.87 20.46
CA VAL A 38 -9.18 6.97 20.72
C VAL A 38 -8.52 7.32 22.04
N ALA A 39 -8.44 6.35 22.95
CA ALA A 39 -7.76 6.47 24.23
C ALA A 39 -6.27 6.08 24.14
N GLU A 40 -5.96 5.03 23.38
CA GLU A 40 -4.62 4.48 23.21
C GLU A 40 -4.55 3.70 21.89
N VAL A 41 -3.45 3.83 21.18
CA VAL A 41 -3.09 2.96 20.05
C VAL A 41 -2.03 1.97 20.50
N ILE A 42 -2.31 0.68 20.40
CA ILE A 42 -1.41 -0.41 20.78
C ILE A 42 -0.85 -1.03 19.49
N LEU A 43 0.41 -0.74 19.17
CA LEU A 43 1.05 -1.29 17.97
C LEU A 43 1.67 -2.65 18.28
N LEU A 44 1.10 -3.68 17.68
CA LEU A 44 1.60 -5.06 17.71
C LEU A 44 2.47 -5.27 16.47
N VAL A 45 3.77 -5.08 16.63
CA VAL A 45 4.74 -4.99 15.52
C VAL A 45 5.76 -6.13 15.55
N ASP A 46 6.53 -6.24 14.47
CA ASP A 46 7.70 -7.09 14.38
C ASP A 46 8.85 -6.56 15.24
N SER A 47 9.79 -7.46 15.59
CA SER A 47 11.01 -7.06 16.29
C SER A 47 11.94 -6.35 15.32
N LEU A 48 12.49 -5.23 15.76
CA LEU A 48 13.50 -4.48 15.01
C LEU A 48 14.89 -5.12 15.13
N GLN A 49 15.78 -4.77 14.23
CA GLN A 49 17.20 -5.13 14.32
C GLN A 49 17.89 -4.36 15.45
N ASP A 50 19.03 -4.85 15.89
CA ASP A 50 19.79 -4.25 17.00
C ASP A 50 20.10 -2.76 16.73
N GLY A 51 19.74 -1.92 17.71
CA GLY A 51 19.96 -0.49 17.69
C GLY A 51 18.82 0.35 17.10
N GLU A 52 17.85 -0.23 16.42
CA GLU A 52 16.65 0.47 15.94
C GLU A 52 15.59 0.53 17.03
N GLN A 53 14.78 1.60 17.05
CA GLN A 53 13.68 1.79 17.99
C GLN A 53 12.49 2.41 17.32
N TYR A 54 11.29 1.95 17.66
CA TYR A 54 10.05 2.62 17.32
C TYR A 54 9.96 3.93 18.11
N ARG A 55 9.73 5.05 17.43
CA ARG A 55 9.64 6.37 18.05
C ARG A 55 8.33 7.03 17.65
N PHE A 56 7.65 7.57 18.64
CA PHE A 56 6.44 8.37 18.46
C PHE A 56 6.59 9.65 19.27
N GLU A 57 6.22 10.75 18.68
CA GLU A 57 6.19 12.03 19.41
C GLU A 57 5.05 12.02 20.40
N ASP A 58 5.35 12.36 21.65
CA ASP A 58 4.35 12.61 22.67
C ASP A 58 3.72 13.98 22.42
N HIS A 59 2.41 14.01 22.31
CA HIS A 59 1.65 15.23 22.14
C HIS A 59 0.40 15.22 23.02
N PRO A 60 0.12 16.30 23.78
CA PRO A 60 -0.96 16.29 24.79
C PRO A 60 -2.36 16.11 24.20
N HIS A 61 -2.54 16.38 22.92
CA HIS A 61 -3.82 16.24 22.21
C HIS A 61 -3.93 14.97 21.37
N TYR A 62 -2.89 14.11 21.34
CA TYR A 62 -2.90 12.88 20.57
C TYR A 62 -2.97 11.66 21.49
N ALA A 63 -3.69 10.64 21.06
CA ALA A 63 -3.70 9.37 21.77
C ALA A 63 -2.27 8.80 21.86
N PRO A 64 -1.83 8.32 23.04
CA PRO A 64 -0.53 7.71 23.22
C PRO A 64 -0.40 6.42 22.38
N VAL A 65 0.83 6.11 21.96
CA VAL A 65 1.15 4.87 21.26
C VAL A 65 1.94 3.96 22.18
N ARG A 66 1.41 2.78 22.43
CA ARG A 66 2.11 1.69 23.13
C ARG A 66 2.63 0.69 22.11
N VAL A 67 3.93 0.58 21.96
CA VAL A 67 4.57 -0.38 21.06
C VAL A 67 4.82 -1.71 21.77
N VAL A 68 4.42 -2.80 21.16
CA VAL A 68 4.60 -4.17 21.67
C VAL A 68 5.17 -5.03 20.54
N PRO A 69 6.49 -5.21 20.45
CA PRO A 69 7.10 -6.18 19.55
C PRO A 69 6.68 -7.59 19.96
N CYS A 70 5.89 -8.26 19.14
CA CYS A 70 5.31 -9.54 19.52
C CYS A 70 5.32 -10.59 18.41
N TRP A 71 5.82 -10.28 17.23
CA TRP A 71 5.94 -11.24 16.14
C TRP A 71 7.22 -10.99 15.33
N ASP A 72 7.63 -11.95 14.51
CA ASP A 72 8.81 -11.83 13.66
C ASP A 72 8.53 -12.45 12.29
N PHE A 73 9.10 -11.87 11.26
CA PHE A 73 8.95 -12.37 9.90
C PHE A 73 9.56 -13.78 9.76
N GLY A 74 8.76 -14.72 9.28
CA GLY A 74 9.18 -16.12 9.06
C GLY A 74 9.01 -17.06 10.25
N ARG A 75 8.53 -16.61 11.40
CA ARG A 75 8.26 -17.48 12.55
C ARG A 75 6.89 -18.17 12.45
N SER A 76 6.83 -19.43 12.84
CA SER A 76 5.60 -20.24 12.83
C SER A 76 4.73 -20.06 14.07
N ASP A 77 5.26 -19.49 15.16
CA ASP A 77 4.55 -19.25 16.42
C ASP A 77 3.92 -17.85 16.54
N ASN A 78 3.96 -17.04 15.48
CA ASN A 78 3.44 -15.67 15.47
C ASN A 78 1.98 -15.57 15.96
N VAL A 79 1.13 -16.51 15.58
CA VAL A 79 -0.28 -16.54 16.01
C VAL A 79 -0.42 -16.62 17.54
N LEU A 80 0.40 -17.39 18.21
CA LEU A 80 0.38 -17.53 19.68
C LEU A 80 0.95 -16.27 20.37
N ARG A 81 2.01 -15.71 19.80
CA ARG A 81 2.66 -14.50 20.31
C ARG A 81 1.72 -13.27 20.20
N ILE A 82 1.07 -13.11 19.05
CA ILE A 82 0.06 -12.04 18.85
C ILE A 82 -1.10 -12.22 19.84
N ARG A 83 -1.62 -13.44 20.01
CA ARG A 83 -2.68 -13.73 20.99
C ARG A 83 -2.25 -13.36 22.41
N ALA A 84 -1.04 -13.75 22.83
CA ALA A 84 -0.51 -13.43 24.16
C ALA A 84 -0.40 -11.91 24.37
N ALA A 85 0.09 -11.16 23.38
CA ALA A 85 0.17 -9.71 23.42
C ALA A 85 -1.20 -9.04 23.54
N VAL A 86 -2.20 -9.50 22.79
CA VAL A 86 -3.58 -9.00 22.89
C VAL A 86 -4.17 -9.31 24.28
N GLN A 87 -3.97 -10.50 24.81
CA GLN A 87 -4.44 -10.88 26.15
C GLN A 87 -3.78 -10.02 27.24
N GLN A 88 -2.50 -9.68 27.08
CA GLN A 88 -1.77 -8.83 28.02
C GLN A 88 -2.21 -7.37 27.95
N THR A 89 -2.44 -6.85 26.75
CA THR A 89 -2.77 -5.43 26.53
C THR A 89 -4.26 -5.13 26.67
N LYS A 90 -5.12 -6.13 26.47
CA LYS A 90 -6.59 -6.06 26.61
C LYS A 90 -7.19 -4.88 25.85
N PRO A 91 -7.01 -4.78 24.50
CA PRO A 91 -7.63 -3.74 23.71
C PRO A 91 -9.15 -3.94 23.61
N ASP A 92 -9.89 -2.88 23.27
CA ASP A 92 -11.32 -2.95 22.96
C ASP A 92 -11.59 -3.55 21.58
N GLY A 93 -10.63 -3.42 20.65
CA GLY A 93 -10.69 -4.02 19.31
C GLY A 93 -9.30 -4.25 18.70
N VAL A 94 -9.20 -5.11 17.71
CA VAL A 94 -7.95 -5.47 17.03
C VAL A 94 -8.10 -5.29 15.52
N LEU A 95 -7.31 -4.42 14.93
CA LEU A 95 -7.14 -4.26 13.48
C LEU A 95 -5.93 -5.07 13.02
N PHE A 96 -6.09 -5.86 11.98
CA PHE A 96 -5.00 -6.47 11.24
C PHE A 96 -4.79 -5.71 9.93
N ASN A 97 -3.71 -4.98 9.81
CA ASN A 97 -3.26 -4.34 8.56
C ASN A 97 -2.26 -5.28 7.89
N ILE A 98 -2.73 -6.11 6.98
CA ILE A 98 -1.97 -7.25 6.47
C ILE A 98 -2.16 -7.50 4.96
N GLN A 99 -1.25 -8.29 4.43
CA GLN A 99 -1.32 -8.98 3.14
C GLN A 99 -0.96 -10.46 3.33
N PHE A 100 -1.14 -11.30 2.31
CA PHE A 100 -0.87 -12.72 2.43
C PHE A 100 0.57 -13.07 2.85
N ALA A 101 1.55 -12.24 2.50
CA ALA A 101 2.96 -12.43 2.85
C ALA A 101 3.40 -11.69 4.12
N SER A 102 2.48 -11.10 4.91
CA SER A 102 2.86 -10.27 6.07
C SER A 102 3.72 -10.99 7.10
N PHE A 103 3.48 -12.27 7.34
CA PHE A 103 4.19 -13.02 8.37
C PHE A 103 5.34 -13.89 7.86
N GLY A 104 5.66 -13.88 6.58
CA GLY A 104 6.81 -14.63 6.05
C GLY A 104 6.69 -14.92 4.55
N ASN A 105 7.85 -15.19 3.91
CA ASN A 105 7.91 -15.67 2.52
C ASN A 105 7.66 -17.19 2.44
N GLY A 106 7.88 -17.90 3.53
CA GLY A 106 7.60 -19.35 3.62
C GLY A 106 6.10 -19.61 3.75
N LYS A 107 5.59 -20.61 3.01
CA LYS A 107 4.14 -20.96 3.00
C LYS A 107 3.59 -21.24 4.40
N ILE A 108 4.34 -21.96 5.26
CA ILE A 108 3.89 -22.35 6.60
C ILE A 108 3.86 -21.16 7.56
N PRO A 109 4.94 -20.38 7.76
CA PRO A 109 4.92 -19.23 8.67
C PRO A 109 3.87 -18.18 8.26
N ALA A 110 3.79 -17.88 6.95
CA ALA A 110 2.79 -16.93 6.44
C ALA A 110 1.36 -17.39 6.77
N SER A 111 1.03 -18.65 6.47
CA SER A 111 -0.29 -19.23 6.72
C SER A 111 -0.68 -19.26 8.20
N LEU A 112 0.25 -19.65 9.07
CA LEU A 112 -0.01 -19.75 10.51
C LEU A 112 -0.25 -18.37 11.13
N GLY A 113 0.49 -17.33 10.74
CA GLY A 113 0.26 -15.97 11.22
C GLY A 113 -1.14 -15.44 10.85
N LEU A 114 -1.63 -15.80 9.66
CA LEU A 114 -2.95 -15.39 9.18
C LEU A 114 -4.15 -16.09 9.87
N LEU A 115 -3.90 -17.05 10.78
CA LEU A 115 -4.94 -17.62 11.65
C LEU A 115 -5.31 -16.71 12.83
N ALA A 116 -4.48 -15.72 13.14
CA ALA A 116 -4.63 -14.86 14.32
C ALA A 116 -5.99 -14.13 14.37
N PRO A 117 -6.51 -13.53 13.27
CA PRO A 117 -7.79 -12.84 13.31
C PRO A 117 -8.95 -13.72 13.79
N GLY A 118 -9.13 -14.90 13.20
CA GLY A 118 -10.18 -15.83 13.59
C GLY A 118 -10.02 -16.39 15.01
N MET A 119 -8.77 -16.53 15.49
CA MET A 119 -8.50 -16.95 16.86
C MET A 119 -8.89 -15.87 17.88
N LEU A 120 -8.58 -14.61 17.60
CA LEU A 120 -8.93 -13.49 18.48
C LEU A 120 -10.42 -13.23 18.53
N LYS A 121 -11.12 -13.34 17.40
CA LYS A 121 -12.58 -13.29 17.39
C LYS A 121 -13.20 -14.36 18.31
N ARG A 122 -12.73 -15.61 18.21
CA ARG A 122 -13.20 -16.72 19.10
C ARG A 122 -12.87 -16.45 20.56
N ALA A 123 -11.82 -15.66 20.86
CA ALA A 123 -11.48 -15.23 22.19
C ALA A 123 -12.26 -14.00 22.68
N GLY A 124 -13.26 -13.54 21.92
CA GLY A 124 -14.17 -12.45 22.26
C GLY A 124 -13.72 -11.05 21.85
N TYR A 125 -12.55 -10.89 21.20
CA TYR A 125 -12.09 -9.57 20.75
C TYR A 125 -12.80 -9.17 19.43
N PRO A 126 -13.36 -7.95 19.33
CA PRO A 126 -13.76 -7.37 18.06
C PRO A 126 -12.57 -7.31 17.11
N THR A 127 -12.68 -7.94 15.93
CA THR A 127 -11.53 -8.13 15.03
C THR A 127 -11.89 -7.70 13.62
N ILE A 128 -11.16 -6.71 13.11
CA ILE A 128 -11.24 -6.25 11.71
C ILE A 128 -9.93 -6.59 11.00
N VAL A 129 -10.02 -7.07 9.78
CA VAL A 129 -8.87 -7.30 8.89
C VAL A 129 -8.93 -6.34 7.72
N LEU A 130 -7.93 -5.48 7.58
CA LEU A 130 -7.65 -4.76 6.33
C LEU A 130 -6.68 -5.62 5.52
N LEU A 131 -7.17 -6.15 4.42
CA LEU A 131 -6.40 -7.02 3.52
C LEU A 131 -6.11 -6.31 2.21
N HIS A 132 -4.84 -6.01 1.95
CA HIS A 132 -4.41 -5.21 0.80
C HIS A 132 -4.37 -5.97 -0.53
N ASN A 133 -4.38 -7.29 -0.50
CA ASN A 133 -4.39 -8.12 -1.71
C ASN A 133 -5.14 -9.43 -1.49
N ILE A 134 -5.61 -10.02 -2.59
CA ILE A 134 -6.22 -11.34 -2.57
C ILE A 134 -5.46 -12.28 -3.52
N MET A 135 -5.43 -13.57 -3.19
CA MET A 135 -4.69 -14.56 -4.01
C MET A 135 -5.36 -14.84 -5.36
N GLU A 136 -6.63 -14.51 -5.48
CA GLU A 136 -7.46 -14.72 -6.66
C GLU A 136 -6.97 -13.92 -7.87
N THR A 137 -6.45 -12.71 -7.62
CA THR A 137 -6.01 -11.78 -8.67
C THR A 137 -4.50 -11.79 -8.89
N VAL A 138 -3.73 -12.51 -8.04
CA VAL A 138 -2.26 -12.58 -8.21
C VAL A 138 -1.91 -13.49 -9.37
N ASP A 139 -1.14 -12.97 -10.33
CA ASP A 139 -0.44 -13.79 -11.33
C ASP A 139 0.77 -14.46 -10.68
N LEU A 140 0.56 -15.71 -10.26
CA LEU A 140 1.56 -16.50 -9.54
C LEU A 140 2.80 -16.81 -10.38
N ARG A 141 2.69 -16.80 -11.71
CA ARG A 141 3.82 -17.07 -12.60
C ARG A 141 4.69 -15.82 -12.75
N SER A 142 4.08 -14.69 -13.06
CA SER A 142 4.78 -13.40 -13.17
C SER A 142 5.36 -12.95 -11.83
N ALA A 143 4.73 -13.32 -10.71
CA ALA A 143 5.23 -13.06 -9.37
C ALA A 143 6.33 -14.06 -8.90
N GLY A 144 6.69 -15.05 -9.74
CA GLY A 144 7.75 -16.01 -9.44
C GLY A 144 7.38 -17.12 -8.44
N PHE A 145 6.10 -17.28 -8.10
CA PHE A 145 5.63 -18.26 -7.11
C PHE A 145 5.31 -19.64 -7.70
N ALA A 146 5.04 -19.75 -9.00
CA ALA A 146 4.64 -20.98 -9.64
C ALA A 146 5.52 -21.31 -10.86
N ALA A 147 6.22 -22.45 -10.80
CA ALA A 147 7.04 -22.95 -11.92
C ALA A 147 6.22 -23.78 -12.93
N ASN A 148 5.08 -24.35 -12.53
CA ASN A 148 4.24 -25.18 -13.37
C ASN A 148 2.77 -25.16 -12.91
N PRO A 149 1.79 -25.63 -13.73
CA PRO A 149 0.36 -25.60 -13.40
C PRO A 149 -0.05 -26.36 -12.15
N LEU A 150 0.65 -27.45 -11.79
CA LEU A 150 0.34 -28.23 -10.58
C LEU A 150 0.70 -27.43 -9.34
N VAL A 151 1.86 -26.78 -9.33
CA VAL A 151 2.30 -25.90 -8.24
C VAL A 151 1.35 -24.71 -8.11
N GLU A 152 0.94 -24.13 -9.21
CA GLU A 152 -0.03 -23.04 -9.24
C GLU A 152 -1.36 -23.46 -8.60
N SER A 153 -1.91 -24.63 -8.97
CA SER A 153 -3.16 -25.16 -8.41
C SER A 153 -3.05 -25.42 -6.89
N MET A 154 -1.92 -25.96 -6.43
CA MET A 154 -1.66 -26.16 -5.01
C MET A 154 -1.58 -24.83 -4.24
N ILE A 155 -0.93 -23.82 -4.80
CA ILE A 155 -0.84 -22.48 -4.17
C ILE A 155 -2.23 -21.86 -4.09
N ARG A 156 -3.02 -21.92 -5.17
CA ARG A 156 -4.40 -21.39 -5.19
C ARG A 156 -5.31 -22.10 -4.17
N LEU A 157 -5.20 -23.42 -4.05
CA LEU A 157 -5.95 -24.19 -3.04
C LEU A 157 -5.54 -23.76 -1.61
N SER A 158 -4.24 -23.66 -1.35
CA SER A 158 -3.72 -23.19 -0.06
C SER A 158 -4.17 -21.75 0.24
N GLY A 159 -4.11 -20.86 -0.76
CA GLY A 159 -4.59 -19.48 -0.66
C GLY A 159 -6.08 -19.42 -0.32
N SER A 160 -6.90 -20.27 -0.94
CA SER A 160 -8.33 -20.34 -0.65
C SER A 160 -8.62 -20.82 0.78
N LEU A 161 -7.84 -21.76 1.31
CA LEU A 161 -7.96 -22.20 2.71
C LEU A 161 -7.58 -21.08 3.69
N ILE A 162 -6.52 -20.33 3.38
CA ILE A 162 -6.07 -19.19 4.20
C ILE A 162 -7.12 -18.08 4.16
N MET A 163 -7.69 -17.77 2.97
CA MET A 163 -8.75 -16.76 2.86
C MET A 163 -9.95 -17.12 3.74
N ARG A 164 -10.37 -18.38 3.78
CA ARG A 164 -11.43 -18.83 4.71
C ARG A 164 -11.10 -18.59 6.18
N GLN A 165 -9.82 -18.67 6.56
CA GLN A 165 -9.40 -18.39 7.93
C GLN A 165 -9.41 -16.86 8.21
N ILE A 166 -9.02 -16.03 7.24
CA ILE A 166 -9.13 -14.57 7.33
C ILE A 166 -10.62 -14.15 7.45
N LEU A 167 -11.49 -14.76 6.65
CA LEU A 167 -12.93 -14.53 6.69
C LEU A 167 -13.59 -14.97 8.01
N ALA A 168 -12.87 -15.71 8.86
CA ALA A 168 -13.32 -16.00 10.22
C ALA A 168 -13.25 -14.79 11.17
N ALA A 169 -12.70 -13.65 10.78
CA ALA A 169 -12.78 -12.38 11.51
C ALA A 169 -14.20 -11.83 11.60
N ASP A 170 -14.44 -10.81 12.43
CA ASP A 170 -15.77 -10.17 12.49
C ASP A 170 -16.05 -9.39 11.19
N LEU A 171 -15.04 -8.68 10.68
CA LEU A 171 -15.13 -7.91 9.44
C LEU A 171 -13.83 -8.04 8.64
N VAL A 172 -13.95 -8.17 7.32
CA VAL A 172 -12.81 -8.13 6.39
C VAL A 172 -13.02 -6.97 5.43
N ALA A 173 -12.12 -6.00 5.51
CA ALA A 173 -12.10 -4.83 4.66
C ALA A 173 -11.12 -5.06 3.51
N LEU A 174 -11.58 -4.84 2.29
CA LEU A 174 -10.79 -4.90 1.06
C LEU A 174 -10.75 -3.52 0.41
N THR A 175 -9.62 -3.16 -0.18
CA THR A 175 -9.39 -1.81 -0.70
C THR A 175 -9.96 -1.58 -2.10
N ILE A 176 -10.44 -2.63 -2.77
CA ILE A 176 -10.87 -2.60 -4.17
C ILE A 176 -12.27 -3.21 -4.29
N PRO A 177 -13.25 -2.54 -4.94
CA PRO A 177 -14.60 -3.05 -5.11
C PRO A 177 -14.65 -4.44 -5.72
N LYS A 178 -13.89 -4.67 -6.78
CA LYS A 178 -13.81 -5.97 -7.45
C LYS A 178 -13.31 -7.10 -6.56
N TYR A 179 -12.43 -6.81 -5.61
CA TYR A 179 -11.98 -7.82 -4.63
C TYR A 179 -13.12 -8.22 -3.69
N VAL A 180 -13.97 -7.28 -3.31
CA VAL A 180 -15.17 -7.54 -2.51
C VAL A 180 -16.11 -8.48 -3.26
N GLU A 181 -16.36 -8.22 -4.55
CA GLU A 181 -17.19 -9.08 -5.41
C GLU A 181 -16.62 -10.49 -5.53
N ILE A 182 -15.35 -10.62 -5.92
CA ILE A 182 -14.66 -11.92 -6.07
C ILE A 182 -14.75 -12.73 -4.77
N VAL A 183 -14.49 -12.12 -3.62
CA VAL A 183 -14.49 -12.83 -2.33
C VAL A 183 -15.91 -13.19 -1.91
N ARG A 184 -16.89 -12.32 -2.11
CA ARG A 184 -18.30 -12.63 -1.83
C ARG A 184 -18.81 -13.77 -2.69
N GLU A 185 -18.56 -13.74 -3.99
CA GLU A 185 -19.00 -14.78 -4.91
C GLU A 185 -18.33 -16.13 -4.64
N LYS A 186 -17.02 -16.13 -4.49
CA LYS A 186 -16.25 -17.37 -4.33
C LYS A 186 -16.45 -18.07 -2.99
N TYR A 187 -16.58 -17.27 -1.92
CA TYR A 187 -16.61 -17.80 -0.55
C TYR A 187 -17.99 -17.72 0.13
N GLY A 188 -18.96 -17.06 -0.48
CA GLY A 188 -20.27 -16.79 0.14
C GLY A 188 -20.15 -15.89 1.38
N ALA A 189 -19.13 -15.03 1.42
CA ALA A 189 -18.80 -14.22 2.60
C ALA A 189 -19.74 -13.02 2.73
N THR A 190 -20.33 -12.83 3.91
CA THR A 190 -21.24 -11.72 4.23
C THR A 190 -20.57 -10.60 5.02
N ASN A 191 -19.39 -10.89 5.60
CA ASN A 191 -18.62 -9.96 6.44
C ASN A 191 -17.48 -9.30 5.66
N VAL A 192 -17.59 -9.18 4.34
CA VAL A 192 -16.60 -8.51 3.48
C VAL A 192 -17.16 -7.18 3.02
N VAL A 193 -16.39 -6.12 3.17
CA VAL A 193 -16.78 -4.75 2.85
C VAL A 193 -15.66 -4.03 2.11
N LEU A 194 -16.04 -2.98 1.38
CA LEU A 194 -15.09 -2.06 0.80
C LEU A 194 -14.62 -1.08 1.88
N ALA A 195 -13.31 -0.95 2.05
CA ALA A 195 -12.67 0.16 2.73
C ALA A 195 -11.56 0.70 1.80
N PRO A 196 -11.79 1.81 1.11
CA PRO A 196 -10.81 2.38 0.20
C PRO A 196 -9.47 2.61 0.87
N HIS A 197 -8.39 2.59 0.08
CA HIS A 197 -7.03 2.77 0.61
C HIS A 197 -6.87 4.13 1.31
N GLY A 198 -7.43 5.18 0.73
CA GLY A 198 -7.32 6.55 1.21
C GLY A 198 -6.01 7.22 0.78
N ALA A 199 -6.05 8.52 0.63
CA ALA A 199 -4.90 9.38 0.39
C ALA A 199 -4.21 9.73 1.71
N PHE A 200 -2.88 9.79 1.72
CA PHE A 200 -2.10 9.86 2.96
C PHE A 200 -1.91 11.28 3.49
N GLU A 201 -1.87 12.27 2.62
CA GLU A 201 -1.45 13.62 2.98
C GLU A 201 -2.61 14.62 2.96
N ASP A 202 -2.65 15.49 3.96
CA ASP A 202 -3.45 16.70 3.91
C ASP A 202 -2.57 17.86 3.45
N VAL A 203 -2.24 17.85 2.16
CA VAL A 203 -1.40 18.88 1.53
C VAL A 203 -2.26 20.03 1.01
N PRO A 204 -1.77 21.26 1.05
CA PRO A 204 -2.42 22.40 0.41
C PRO A 204 -2.51 22.18 -1.11
N LEU A 205 -3.38 22.94 -1.76
CA LEU A 205 -3.50 22.90 -3.22
C LEU A 205 -2.10 22.96 -3.86
N PRO A 206 -1.74 21.96 -4.68
CA PRO A 206 -0.40 21.89 -5.25
C PRO A 206 -0.17 23.02 -6.25
N GLU A 207 1.07 23.49 -6.33
CA GLU A 207 1.51 24.33 -7.42
C GLU A 207 1.67 23.45 -8.67
N PHE A 208 0.83 23.64 -9.68
CA PHE A 208 0.91 22.85 -10.93
C PHE A 208 2.04 23.31 -11.85
N GLU A 209 2.64 24.46 -11.55
CA GLU A 209 3.85 24.94 -12.24
C GLU A 209 5.06 24.09 -11.81
N LEU A 210 5.81 23.63 -12.80
CA LEU A 210 7.01 22.83 -12.55
C LEU A 210 8.22 23.72 -12.26
N PRO A 211 9.15 23.28 -11.38
CA PRO A 211 10.41 23.97 -11.18
C PRO A 211 11.15 24.23 -12.49
N SER A 212 11.96 25.29 -12.53
CA SER A 212 12.87 25.54 -13.64
C SER A 212 13.90 24.40 -13.78
N GLY A 213 14.39 24.13 -15.01
CA GLY A 213 15.35 23.08 -15.27
C GLY A 213 14.76 21.88 -16.04
N PRO A 214 15.35 20.69 -15.96
CA PRO A 214 14.88 19.50 -16.64
C PRO A 214 13.46 19.10 -16.23
N LEU A 215 12.69 18.51 -17.15
CA LEU A 215 11.45 17.83 -16.80
C LEU A 215 11.77 16.47 -16.16
N GLN A 216 11.36 16.30 -14.92
CA GLN A 216 11.64 15.07 -14.18
C GLN A 216 10.52 14.03 -14.42
N ILE A 217 10.89 12.91 -15.01
CA ILE A 217 10.07 11.71 -15.11
C ILE A 217 10.46 10.84 -13.91
N MET A 218 9.51 10.53 -13.03
CA MET A 218 9.82 9.89 -11.75
C MET A 218 9.10 8.56 -11.62
N THR A 219 9.76 7.57 -11.04
CA THR A 219 9.14 6.36 -10.49
C THR A 219 9.53 6.21 -9.03
N PHE A 220 8.60 5.70 -8.19
CA PHE A 220 8.77 5.64 -6.75
C PHE A 220 8.44 4.26 -6.18
N GLY A 221 9.20 3.79 -5.19
CA GLY A 221 8.88 2.62 -4.39
C GLY A 221 9.99 1.60 -4.20
N LYS A 222 9.59 0.29 -4.09
CA LYS A 222 10.49 -0.86 -3.97
C LYS A 222 10.49 -1.64 -5.29
N PHE A 223 11.67 -1.85 -5.87
CA PHE A 223 11.83 -2.33 -7.25
C PHE A 223 12.38 -3.77 -7.33
N GLY A 224 12.26 -4.41 -8.52
CA GLY A 224 12.93 -5.67 -8.85
C GLY A 224 12.04 -6.91 -8.82
N THR A 225 10.75 -6.78 -8.47
CA THR A 225 9.77 -7.86 -8.64
C THR A 225 8.88 -7.56 -9.84
N TYR A 226 7.66 -7.10 -9.61
CA TYR A 226 6.76 -6.64 -10.69
C TYR A 226 6.99 -5.17 -11.10
N LYS A 227 7.78 -4.41 -10.34
CA LYS A 227 8.20 -3.03 -10.67
C LYS A 227 9.57 -3.11 -11.34
N LYS A 228 9.58 -3.14 -12.67
CA LYS A 228 10.79 -3.30 -13.49
C LYS A 228 11.19 -1.98 -14.13
N ILE A 229 12.45 -1.61 -13.95
CA ILE A 229 12.98 -0.32 -14.38
C ILE A 229 13.55 -0.37 -15.80
N GLU A 230 13.94 -1.53 -16.29
CA GLU A 230 14.63 -1.69 -17.57
C GLU A 230 13.82 -1.09 -18.72
N THR A 231 12.53 -1.44 -18.82
CA THR A 231 11.61 -0.91 -19.85
C THR A 231 11.48 0.62 -19.75
N LEU A 232 11.48 1.17 -18.52
CA LEU A 232 11.41 2.61 -18.30
C LEU A 232 12.70 3.33 -18.75
N VAL A 233 13.88 2.77 -18.45
CA VAL A 233 15.15 3.37 -18.90
C VAL A 233 15.27 3.31 -20.42
N GLU A 234 14.89 2.22 -21.05
CA GLU A 234 14.87 2.12 -22.53
C GLU A 234 13.86 3.11 -23.14
N ALA A 235 12.67 3.27 -22.56
CA ALA A 235 11.70 4.28 -22.99
C ALA A 235 12.25 5.71 -22.82
N PHE A 236 13.00 5.96 -21.75
CA PHE A 236 13.66 7.24 -21.52
C PHE A 236 14.73 7.54 -22.59
N LYS A 237 15.51 6.56 -23.02
CA LYS A 237 16.46 6.71 -24.15
C LYS A 237 15.75 7.16 -25.43
N LEU A 238 14.60 6.56 -25.75
CA LEU A 238 13.80 6.96 -26.92
C LEU A 238 13.31 8.42 -26.80
N LEU A 239 12.88 8.83 -25.61
CA LEU A 239 12.45 10.20 -25.33
C LEU A 239 13.60 11.19 -25.44
N GLN A 240 14.78 10.87 -24.88
CA GLN A 240 15.97 11.71 -25.02
C GLN A 240 16.36 11.91 -26.48
N ALA A 241 16.41 10.83 -27.26
CA ALA A 241 16.73 10.92 -28.70
C ALA A 241 15.73 11.82 -29.47
N ARG A 242 14.46 11.75 -29.13
CA ARG A 242 13.40 12.60 -29.70
C ARG A 242 13.59 14.07 -29.30
N HIS A 243 13.89 14.36 -28.02
CA HIS A 243 14.09 15.71 -27.53
C HIS A 243 15.38 16.37 -28.07
N LEU A 244 16.44 15.60 -28.24
CA LEU A 244 17.67 16.09 -28.90
C LEU A 244 17.44 16.51 -30.36
N ASN A 245 16.47 15.89 -31.03
CA ASN A 245 16.05 16.24 -32.39
C ASN A 245 15.06 17.44 -32.44
N GLY A 246 14.90 18.19 -31.36
CA GLY A 246 14.14 19.43 -31.30
C GLY A 246 12.62 19.27 -30.99
N ALA A 247 12.18 18.08 -30.56
CA ALA A 247 10.77 17.82 -30.29
C ALA A 247 10.28 18.30 -28.91
N GLY A 248 11.15 18.88 -28.08
CA GLY A 248 10.74 19.34 -26.74
C GLY A 248 11.58 20.54 -26.24
N PRO A 249 10.97 21.48 -25.50
CA PRO A 249 11.60 22.73 -25.10
C PRO A 249 12.57 22.61 -23.89
N ARG A 250 12.55 21.50 -23.16
CA ARG A 250 13.32 21.29 -21.91
C ARG A 250 14.06 19.96 -21.93
N ALA A 251 15.23 19.92 -21.28
CA ALA A 251 15.95 18.68 -21.02
C ALA A 251 15.11 17.72 -20.15
N LEU A 252 15.38 16.42 -20.25
CA LEU A 252 14.73 15.39 -19.48
C LEU A 252 15.67 14.83 -18.41
N GLU A 253 15.12 14.49 -17.25
CA GLU A 253 15.77 13.71 -16.19
C GLU A 253 14.87 12.54 -15.79
N LEU A 254 15.42 11.33 -15.66
CA LEU A 254 14.74 10.18 -15.08
C LEU A 254 15.17 10.01 -13.63
N VAL A 255 14.20 10.03 -12.72
CA VAL A 255 14.41 9.85 -11.28
C VAL A 255 13.84 8.52 -10.82
N ILE A 256 14.71 7.63 -10.37
CA ILE A 256 14.35 6.33 -9.79
C ILE A 256 14.47 6.48 -8.27
N ALA A 257 13.33 6.74 -7.61
CA ALA A 257 13.26 7.06 -6.21
C ALA A 257 12.83 5.85 -5.38
N GLY A 258 13.74 5.30 -4.59
CA GLY A 258 13.47 4.16 -3.73
C GLY A 258 14.57 3.11 -3.71
N THR A 259 14.22 1.92 -3.22
CA THR A 259 15.17 0.84 -2.95
C THR A 259 14.76 -0.47 -3.62
N ASP A 260 15.62 -1.47 -3.50
CA ASP A 260 15.28 -2.84 -3.88
C ASP A 260 14.10 -3.37 -3.05
N SER A 261 13.27 -4.18 -3.69
CA SER A 261 12.37 -5.07 -2.96
C SER A 261 13.19 -6.06 -2.12
N PRO A 262 12.76 -6.43 -0.91
CA PRO A 262 13.44 -7.45 -0.11
C PRO A 262 13.67 -8.78 -0.86
N ASN A 263 12.81 -9.08 -1.84
CA ASN A 263 12.90 -10.29 -2.66
C ASN A 263 13.77 -10.12 -3.91
N ALA A 264 14.39 -8.97 -4.12
CA ALA A 264 15.19 -8.64 -5.29
C ALA A 264 16.43 -7.79 -4.93
N ALA A 265 17.12 -8.18 -3.87
CA ALA A 265 18.34 -7.48 -3.42
C ALA A 265 19.39 -7.38 -4.54
N GLY A 266 19.97 -6.19 -4.73
CA GLY A 266 20.97 -5.90 -5.78
C GLY A 266 20.36 -5.58 -7.16
N TYR A 267 19.05 -5.57 -7.29
CA TYR A 267 18.38 -5.28 -8.56
C TYR A 267 18.71 -3.89 -9.12
N LEU A 268 18.52 -2.84 -8.32
CA LEU A 268 18.80 -1.46 -8.77
C LEU A 268 20.26 -1.24 -9.12
N GLU A 269 21.18 -1.89 -8.41
CA GLU A 269 22.60 -1.82 -8.75
C GLU A 269 22.89 -2.48 -10.09
N SER A 270 22.28 -3.62 -10.39
CA SER A 270 22.40 -4.29 -11.68
C SER A 270 21.84 -3.43 -12.83
N VAL A 271 20.72 -2.74 -12.60
CA VAL A 271 20.13 -1.80 -13.56
C VAL A 271 21.05 -0.60 -13.77
N ARG A 272 21.59 -0.02 -12.71
CA ARG A 272 22.53 1.09 -12.78
C ARG A 272 23.77 0.76 -13.61
N GLN A 273 24.34 -0.44 -13.40
CA GLN A 273 25.51 -0.89 -14.17
C GLN A 273 25.15 -1.14 -15.64
N ARG A 274 24.01 -1.77 -15.90
CA ARG A 274 23.56 -2.06 -17.27
C ARG A 274 23.31 -0.81 -18.10
N PHE A 275 22.85 0.27 -17.48
CA PHE A 275 22.48 1.52 -18.14
C PHE A 275 23.39 2.70 -17.74
N ALA A 276 24.63 2.40 -17.38
CA ALA A 276 25.61 3.42 -16.95
C ALA A 276 25.96 4.45 -18.04
N ASP A 277 25.71 4.12 -19.30
CA ASP A 277 25.90 4.98 -20.47
C ASP A 277 24.72 5.93 -20.74
N VAL A 278 23.56 5.75 -20.05
CA VAL A 278 22.38 6.58 -20.24
C VAL A 278 22.50 7.84 -19.37
N PRO A 279 22.65 9.04 -19.97
CA PRO A 279 22.80 10.25 -19.20
C PRO A 279 21.46 10.67 -18.54
N ASN A 280 21.57 11.48 -17.48
CA ASN A 280 20.40 12.07 -16.78
C ASN A 280 19.48 11.04 -16.13
N VAL A 281 20.00 9.88 -15.72
CA VAL A 281 19.31 8.91 -14.87
C VAL A 281 19.85 9.01 -13.46
N ARG A 282 18.97 9.33 -12.51
CA ARG A 282 19.34 9.50 -11.10
C ARG A 282 18.64 8.48 -10.23
N PHE A 283 19.41 7.76 -9.41
CA PHE A 283 18.92 6.83 -8.39
C PHE A 283 19.07 7.49 -7.03
N THR A 284 17.98 7.63 -6.28
CA THR A 284 18.01 8.30 -4.97
C THR A 284 18.46 7.38 -3.84
N GLY A 285 18.26 6.07 -3.98
CA GLY A 285 18.24 5.16 -2.84
C GLY A 285 17.00 5.38 -1.96
N TYR A 286 17.10 5.01 -0.70
CA TYR A 286 16.02 5.22 0.26
C TYR A 286 15.66 6.71 0.36
N VAL A 287 14.37 6.99 0.32
CA VAL A 287 13.81 8.33 0.50
C VAL A 287 13.17 8.40 1.88
N ALA A 288 13.64 9.30 2.72
CA ALA A 288 13.02 9.56 4.02
C ALA A 288 11.65 10.22 3.84
N GLU A 289 10.74 10.01 4.78
CA GLU A 289 9.37 10.57 4.71
C GLU A 289 9.38 12.10 4.54
N ASP A 290 10.29 12.81 5.20
CA ASP A 290 10.43 14.27 5.10
C ASP A 290 10.88 14.74 3.70
N ASP A 291 11.51 13.87 2.90
CA ASP A 291 12.00 14.17 1.54
C ASP A 291 10.96 13.82 0.46
N VAL A 292 9.96 13.01 0.76
CA VAL A 292 8.91 12.58 -0.19
C VAL A 292 8.21 13.78 -0.84
N PRO A 293 7.79 14.83 -0.09
CA PRO A 293 7.14 15.99 -0.68
C PRO A 293 8.00 16.69 -1.75
N ALA A 294 9.29 16.83 -1.50
CA ALA A 294 10.20 17.49 -2.44
C ALA A 294 10.34 16.72 -3.75
N ILE A 295 10.45 15.40 -3.67
CA ILE A 295 10.59 14.51 -4.84
C ILE A 295 9.32 14.53 -5.70
N PHE A 296 8.14 14.41 -5.08
CA PHE A 296 6.88 14.46 -5.82
C PHE A 296 6.63 15.84 -6.44
N ARG A 297 6.85 16.95 -5.71
CA ARG A 297 6.69 18.31 -6.25
C ARG A 297 7.55 18.57 -7.48
N ALA A 298 8.77 18.05 -7.52
CA ALA A 298 9.67 18.21 -8.65
C ALA A 298 9.27 17.40 -9.89
N ALA A 299 8.49 16.33 -9.73
CA ALA A 299 8.11 15.44 -10.82
C ALA A 299 7.15 16.12 -11.82
N ALA A 300 7.44 15.99 -13.12
CA ALA A 300 6.53 16.34 -14.20
C ALA A 300 5.51 15.21 -14.46
N ALA A 301 5.94 13.97 -14.30
CA ALA A 301 5.09 12.79 -14.42
C ALA A 301 5.58 11.71 -13.45
N VAL A 302 4.64 10.95 -12.87
CA VAL A 302 4.92 9.76 -12.08
C VAL A 302 4.59 8.53 -12.91
N VAL A 303 5.58 7.66 -13.12
CA VAL A 303 5.48 6.48 -13.99
C VAL A 303 5.45 5.21 -13.15
N PHE A 304 4.53 4.32 -13.49
CA PHE A 304 4.33 3.03 -12.83
C PHE A 304 4.78 1.90 -13.78
N PRO A 305 6.09 1.56 -13.80
CA PRO A 305 6.62 0.56 -14.72
C PRO A 305 6.33 -0.85 -14.20
N TYR A 306 5.04 -1.15 -13.99
CA TYR A 306 4.61 -2.41 -13.41
C TYR A 306 4.27 -3.41 -14.50
N THR A 307 4.64 -4.68 -14.28
CA THR A 307 4.28 -5.81 -15.15
C THR A 307 3.11 -6.62 -14.60
N SER A 308 2.78 -6.43 -13.33
CA SER A 308 1.57 -6.93 -12.70
C SER A 308 1.14 -6.01 -11.55
N THR A 309 -0.08 -6.13 -11.07
CA THR A 309 -0.56 -5.41 -9.89
C THR A 309 -1.12 -6.38 -8.87
N THR A 310 -1.02 -6.03 -7.59
CA THR A 310 -1.50 -6.84 -6.48
C THR A 310 -2.45 -6.06 -5.57
N GLY A 311 -2.98 -4.94 -6.04
CA GLY A 311 -3.89 -4.12 -5.25
C GLY A 311 -3.84 -2.62 -5.58
N SER A 312 -4.44 -1.82 -4.72
CA SER A 312 -4.37 -0.36 -4.76
C SER A 312 -2.92 0.11 -4.56
N SER A 313 -2.56 1.24 -5.15
CA SER A 313 -1.20 1.77 -5.11
C SER A 313 -1.10 3.02 -4.24
N GLY A 314 -0.45 2.92 -3.06
CA GLY A 314 -0.16 4.07 -2.22
C GLY A 314 0.58 5.19 -2.97
N VAL A 315 1.47 4.82 -3.89
CA VAL A 315 2.18 5.79 -4.75
C VAL A 315 1.22 6.55 -5.68
N LEU A 316 0.11 5.94 -6.11
CA LEU A 316 -0.92 6.63 -6.90
C LEU A 316 -1.62 7.69 -6.06
N HIS A 317 -2.00 7.35 -4.84
CA HIS A 317 -2.61 8.30 -3.91
C HIS A 317 -1.66 9.46 -3.59
N GLN A 318 -0.38 9.18 -3.33
CA GLN A 318 0.64 10.22 -3.16
C GLN A 318 0.79 11.09 -4.42
N ALA A 319 0.82 10.50 -5.62
CA ALA A 319 0.88 11.29 -6.85
C ALA A 319 -0.34 12.22 -6.97
N GLY A 320 -1.52 11.76 -6.57
CA GLY A 320 -2.74 12.56 -6.48
C GLY A 320 -2.61 13.70 -5.49
N ASP A 321 -2.14 13.44 -4.27
CA ASP A 321 -1.94 14.45 -3.22
C ASP A 321 -1.07 15.62 -3.68
N TYR A 322 -0.06 15.33 -4.50
CA TYR A 322 0.82 16.34 -5.10
C TYR A 322 0.37 16.83 -6.48
N GLY A 323 -0.84 16.50 -6.93
CA GLY A 323 -1.40 16.95 -8.21
C GLY A 323 -0.59 16.51 -9.42
N LYS A 324 -0.08 15.27 -9.42
CA LYS A 324 0.77 14.78 -10.50
C LYS A 324 0.02 14.01 -11.57
N ALA A 325 0.41 14.25 -12.81
CA ALA A 325 0.02 13.38 -13.90
C ALA A 325 0.72 12.03 -13.76
N VAL A 326 0.00 10.95 -14.06
CA VAL A 326 0.50 9.59 -13.91
C VAL A 326 0.51 8.85 -15.26
N VAL A 327 1.49 7.95 -15.41
CA VAL A 327 1.60 7.04 -16.56
C VAL A 327 1.55 5.61 -16.02
N LEU A 328 0.55 4.86 -16.46
CA LEU A 328 0.09 3.63 -15.83
C LEU A 328 0.10 2.47 -16.81
N PRO A 329 0.40 1.24 -16.38
CA PRO A 329 0.31 0.08 -17.24
C PRO A 329 -1.16 -0.32 -17.45
N HIS A 330 -1.48 -0.78 -18.65
CA HIS A 330 -2.78 -1.37 -18.97
C HIS A 330 -2.80 -2.84 -18.52
N ILE A 331 -3.01 -3.05 -17.20
CA ILE A 331 -2.97 -4.38 -16.57
C ILE A 331 -4.32 -4.67 -15.92
N GLY A 332 -4.99 -5.72 -16.39
CA GLY A 332 -6.17 -6.28 -15.74
C GLY A 332 -7.15 -5.22 -15.24
N ASP A 333 -7.51 -5.30 -13.97
CA ASP A 333 -8.50 -4.42 -13.33
C ASP A 333 -7.92 -3.06 -12.89
N PHE A 334 -6.63 -2.82 -13.06
CA PHE A 334 -5.99 -1.62 -12.51
C PHE A 334 -6.56 -0.33 -13.10
N ALA A 335 -6.86 -0.32 -14.40
CA ALA A 335 -7.50 0.82 -15.06
C ALA A 335 -8.91 1.11 -14.51
N GLU A 336 -9.70 0.06 -14.22
CA GLU A 336 -11.04 0.17 -13.64
C GLU A 336 -10.98 0.73 -12.21
N VAL A 337 -10.09 0.18 -11.37
CA VAL A 337 -9.88 0.63 -9.99
C VAL A 337 -9.51 2.12 -9.93
N ILE A 338 -8.60 2.53 -10.80
CA ILE A 338 -8.17 3.93 -10.88
C ILE A 338 -9.35 4.84 -11.25
N ALA A 339 -10.15 4.41 -12.24
CA ALA A 339 -11.32 5.19 -12.67
C ALA A 339 -12.41 5.24 -11.60
N GLU A 340 -12.65 4.15 -10.87
CA GLU A 340 -13.61 4.10 -9.75
C GLU A 340 -13.21 5.04 -8.60
N GLU A 341 -11.91 5.19 -8.35
CA GLU A 341 -11.37 6.13 -7.36
C GLU A 341 -11.28 7.58 -7.90
N GLY A 342 -11.64 7.82 -9.16
CA GLY A 342 -11.64 9.14 -9.81
C GLY A 342 -10.30 9.57 -10.40
N TYR A 343 -9.26 8.73 -10.31
CA TYR A 343 -7.94 9.03 -10.90
C TYR A 343 -7.95 8.86 -12.42
N ALA A 344 -7.05 9.57 -13.09
CA ALA A 344 -6.81 9.46 -14.52
C ALA A 344 -5.33 9.49 -14.86
N GLY A 345 -4.97 8.83 -15.96
CA GLY A 345 -3.58 8.76 -16.42
C GLY A 345 -3.48 8.46 -17.91
N GLU A 346 -2.25 8.44 -18.40
CA GLU A 346 -1.92 7.91 -19.70
C GLU A 346 -1.52 6.44 -19.57
N PHE A 347 -2.06 5.58 -20.42
CA PHE A 347 -1.84 4.14 -20.33
C PHE A 347 -0.84 3.66 -21.38
N PHE A 348 -0.08 2.61 -21.01
CA PHE A 348 0.85 1.90 -21.88
C PHE A 348 0.69 0.39 -21.73
N GLU A 349 1.07 -0.36 -22.78
CA GLU A 349 1.11 -1.82 -22.73
C GLU A 349 2.34 -2.30 -21.93
N PRO A 350 2.17 -3.18 -20.94
CA PRO A 350 3.27 -3.73 -20.13
C PRO A 350 4.38 -4.33 -20.99
N ASP A 351 5.63 -4.15 -20.56
CA ASP A 351 6.85 -4.59 -21.24
C ASP A 351 7.05 -4.04 -22.67
N ASP A 352 6.23 -3.07 -23.12
CA ASP A 352 6.38 -2.37 -24.41
C ASP A 352 7.04 -1.00 -24.20
N THR A 353 8.32 -0.93 -24.55
CA THR A 353 9.15 0.28 -24.46
C THR A 353 8.61 1.43 -25.31
N ALA A 354 8.10 1.15 -26.50
CA ALA A 354 7.60 2.19 -27.41
C ALA A 354 6.26 2.74 -26.92
N SER A 355 5.35 1.87 -26.46
CA SER A 355 4.09 2.24 -25.83
C SER A 355 4.33 3.10 -24.59
N LEU A 356 5.27 2.71 -23.71
CA LEU A 356 5.63 3.48 -22.52
C LEU A 356 6.21 4.86 -22.89
N ALA A 357 7.15 4.92 -23.83
CA ALA A 357 7.70 6.20 -24.31
C ALA A 357 6.61 7.11 -24.88
N ALA A 358 5.67 6.57 -25.68
CA ALA A 358 4.56 7.34 -26.22
C ALA A 358 3.62 7.86 -25.13
N ALA A 359 3.30 7.06 -24.12
CA ALA A 359 2.47 7.48 -23.00
C ALA A 359 3.14 8.58 -22.17
N ILE A 360 4.42 8.47 -21.86
CA ILE A 360 5.19 9.51 -21.19
C ILE A 360 5.20 10.80 -22.05
N ALA A 361 5.43 10.69 -23.36
CA ALA A 361 5.47 11.84 -24.25
C ALA A 361 4.15 12.62 -24.24
N ARG A 362 2.99 11.95 -24.21
CA ARG A 362 1.68 12.62 -24.11
C ARG A 362 1.53 13.51 -22.87
N VAL A 363 2.26 13.18 -21.81
CA VAL A 363 2.25 13.97 -20.56
C VAL A 363 3.31 15.07 -20.56
N ILE A 364 4.55 14.77 -20.99
CA ILE A 364 5.65 15.73 -20.88
C ILE A 364 5.63 16.80 -21.98
N ASP A 365 5.14 16.46 -23.17
CA ASP A 365 5.10 17.37 -24.33
C ASP A 365 3.84 18.26 -24.33
N ASP A 366 2.79 17.87 -23.60
CA ASP A 366 1.54 18.64 -23.47
C ASP A 366 1.32 19.16 -22.03
N PRO A 367 1.73 20.40 -21.73
CA PRO A 367 1.54 21.02 -20.42
C PRO A 367 0.08 21.13 -19.99
N VAL A 368 -0.84 21.31 -20.95
CA VAL A 368 -2.28 21.43 -20.66
C VAL A 368 -2.82 20.07 -20.22
N ARG A 369 -2.53 19.02 -20.97
CA ARG A 369 -2.93 17.65 -20.62
C ARG A 369 -2.34 17.23 -19.27
N ARG A 370 -1.05 17.49 -19.06
CA ARG A 370 -0.37 17.21 -17.79
C ARG A 370 -1.07 17.88 -16.63
N ARG A 371 -1.41 19.16 -16.75
CA ARG A 371 -2.12 19.93 -15.73
C ARG A 371 -3.52 19.35 -15.47
N GLN A 372 -4.29 19.06 -16.50
CA GLN A 372 -5.63 18.47 -16.39
C GLN A 372 -5.59 17.15 -15.61
N LEU A 373 -4.64 16.24 -15.95
CA LEU A 373 -4.47 15.00 -15.22
C LEU A 373 -4.08 15.24 -13.76
N GLY A 374 -3.19 16.18 -13.49
CA GLY A 374 -2.79 16.54 -12.14
C GLY A 374 -3.94 17.11 -11.31
N GLU A 375 -4.75 18.00 -11.87
CA GLU A 375 -5.94 18.56 -11.21
C GLU A 375 -6.99 17.48 -10.91
N GLN A 376 -7.23 16.58 -11.87
CA GLN A 376 -8.16 15.45 -11.65
C GLN A 376 -7.66 14.51 -10.56
N ASN A 377 -6.37 14.14 -10.57
CA ASN A 377 -5.79 13.25 -9.58
C ASN A 377 -5.76 13.87 -8.18
N TYR A 378 -5.52 15.19 -8.09
CA TYR A 378 -5.64 15.91 -6.83
C TYR A 378 -7.08 15.89 -6.30
N ALA A 379 -8.07 16.15 -7.16
CA ALA A 379 -9.47 16.08 -6.76
C ALA A 379 -9.86 14.66 -6.28
N ALA A 380 -9.38 13.62 -6.96
CA ALA A 380 -9.60 12.22 -6.57
C ALA A 380 -9.00 11.93 -5.19
N SER A 381 -7.74 12.33 -4.94
CA SER A 381 -7.10 12.11 -3.64
C SER A 381 -7.83 12.86 -2.51
N ARG A 382 -8.30 14.07 -2.76
CA ARG A 382 -9.07 14.86 -1.78
C ARG A 382 -10.46 14.29 -1.50
N GLY A 383 -11.00 13.50 -2.41
CA GLY A 383 -12.26 12.78 -2.23
C GLY A 383 -12.17 11.56 -1.30
N LEU A 384 -10.95 11.07 -1.01
CA LEU A 384 -10.70 9.86 -0.21
C LEU A 384 -9.57 10.07 0.82
N PRO A 385 -9.63 11.07 1.72
CA PRO A 385 -8.57 11.29 2.70
C PRO A 385 -8.52 10.12 3.70
N ILE A 386 -7.32 9.68 4.07
CA ILE A 386 -7.13 8.57 5.04
C ILE A 386 -7.75 8.89 6.41
N ALA A 387 -7.89 10.16 6.76
CA ALA A 387 -8.56 10.56 7.99
C ALA A 387 -10.03 10.10 8.05
N GLU A 388 -10.76 10.14 6.92
CA GLU A 388 -12.14 9.65 6.82
C GLU A 388 -12.18 8.12 6.77
N VAL A 389 -11.17 7.49 6.16
CA VAL A 389 -11.01 6.03 6.23
C VAL A 389 -10.83 5.56 7.67
N VAL A 390 -10.08 6.30 8.47
CA VAL A 390 -9.92 6.04 9.92
C VAL A 390 -11.27 6.15 10.65
N ASP A 391 -12.09 7.17 10.36
CA ASP A 391 -13.43 7.33 10.95
C ASP A 391 -14.33 6.13 10.61
N TRP A 392 -14.23 5.64 9.38
CA TRP A 392 -14.92 4.43 8.95
C TRP A 392 -14.55 3.21 9.83
N TYR A 393 -13.26 3.00 10.13
CA TYR A 393 -12.83 1.92 11.03
C TYR A 393 -13.33 2.10 12.45
N LEU A 394 -13.28 3.32 12.99
CA LEU A 394 -13.78 3.63 14.33
C LEU A 394 -15.26 3.32 14.46
N LEU A 395 -16.07 3.73 13.47
CA LEU A 395 -17.50 3.41 13.43
C LEU A 395 -17.74 1.89 13.46
N HIS A 396 -17.01 1.12 12.64
CA HIS A 396 -17.17 -0.33 12.60
C HIS A 396 -16.72 -1.01 13.89
N PHE A 397 -15.65 -0.53 14.53
CA PHE A 397 -15.26 -1.03 15.86
C PHE A 397 -16.34 -0.77 16.88
N GLN A 398 -16.93 0.43 16.91
CA GLN A 398 -18.01 0.74 17.84
C GLN A 398 -19.22 -0.20 17.62
N MET A 399 -19.64 -0.40 16.36
CA MET A 399 -20.72 -1.32 16.04
C MET A 399 -20.44 -2.76 16.50
N LEU A 400 -19.22 -3.27 16.29
CA LEU A 400 -18.83 -4.62 16.71
C LEU A 400 -18.77 -4.76 18.24
N ILE A 401 -18.31 -3.73 18.95
CA ILE A 401 -18.26 -3.70 20.40
C ILE A 401 -19.69 -3.74 20.97
N ASP A 402 -20.57 -2.89 20.45
CA ASP A 402 -21.96 -2.80 20.90
C ASP A 402 -22.70 -4.14 20.68
N GLN A 403 -22.55 -4.73 19.49
CA GLN A 403 -23.13 -6.06 19.20
C GLN A 403 -22.65 -7.15 20.17
N LYS A 404 -21.36 -7.17 20.51
CA LYS A 404 -20.83 -8.15 21.46
C LYS A 404 -21.32 -7.92 22.88
N GLN A 405 -21.50 -6.67 23.31
CA GLN A 405 -22.07 -6.34 24.62
C GLN A 405 -23.53 -6.77 24.72
N GLU A 406 -24.32 -6.58 23.68
CA GLU A 406 -25.72 -7.05 23.60
C GLU A 406 -25.82 -8.58 23.73
N LEU A 407 -24.94 -9.32 23.02
CA LEU A 407 -24.92 -10.80 23.08
C LEU A 407 -24.53 -11.32 24.46
N VAL A 408 -23.59 -10.67 25.15
CA VAL A 408 -23.23 -11.00 26.54
C VAL A 408 -24.39 -10.68 27.48
N GLY A 409 -25.08 -9.54 27.30
CA GLY A 409 -26.24 -9.14 28.10
C GLY A 409 -27.45 -10.07 27.94
N GLN A 410 -27.58 -10.75 26.78
CA GLN A 410 -28.65 -11.73 26.51
C GLN A 410 -28.26 -13.16 26.91
N GLY A 411 -27.07 -13.41 27.49
CA GLY A 411 -26.66 -14.74 27.95
C GLY A 411 -26.37 -15.75 26.81
N THR A 412 -26.05 -15.26 25.60
CA THR A 412 -25.85 -16.06 24.39
C THR A 412 -24.37 -16.34 24.07
N LEU A 413 -23.46 -15.93 24.94
CA LEU A 413 -22.00 -16.21 24.84
C LEU A 413 -21.50 -16.94 26.07
#